data_a18248e0165f94463a081cf3593b3456
#
_entry.id   a18248e0165f94463a081cf3593b3456
#
_cell.length_a   1.000
_cell.length_b   1.000
_cell.length_c   1.000
_cell.angle_alpha   90.00
_cell.angle_beta   90.00
_cell.angle_gamma   90.00
#
_symmetry.space_group_name_H-M   'P 1'
#
loop_
_entity.id
_entity.type
_entity.pdbx_description
1 polymer ?
#
loop_
_entity_poly.entity_id
_entity_poly.type
_entity_poly.pdbx_seq_one_letter_code
_entity_poly.pdbx_strand_id
1 'polypeptide(L)'
;MQSPRIPHFNAAIHVLRYLKSQPTLGILLNNDPSLSLLSYCDADWASCPHTRKSVTGYVIFLGQSLISWKSKKQQTVSLSSAKAEYRSMRRLVAELAWLSRLLHELTVEDITPIPLKCDSQAAIYIAKNPVYHDRTKHIELDCHFVRQKLMEGLISLVMSAPRFSWQTSSLSH
;
A
#
# COMPACT_ATOMS: atom_id res chain seq x y z
N MET A 1 10.10 18.21 -16.71
CA MET A 1 10.42 19.58 -16.19
C MET A 1 10.87 20.42 -17.38
N GLN A 2 10.08 21.40 -17.77
CA GLN A 2 10.36 22.22 -18.98
C GLN A 2 11.31 23.39 -18.69
N SER A 3 11.40 23.88 -17.43
CA SER A 3 12.34 24.93 -16.99
C SER A 3 12.82 24.64 -15.58
N PRO A 4 13.90 23.85 -15.41
CA PRO A 4 14.44 23.54 -14.11
C PRO A 4 15.08 24.80 -13.46
N ARG A 5 14.77 25.02 -12.18
CA ARG A 5 15.37 26.07 -11.35
C ARG A 5 16.39 25.45 -10.39
N ILE A 6 17.24 26.28 -9.77
CA ILE A 6 18.25 25.85 -8.78
C ILE A 6 17.70 24.88 -7.70
N PRO A 7 16.52 25.14 -7.08
CA PRO A 7 15.96 24.19 -6.11
C PRO A 7 15.68 22.80 -6.70
N HIS A 8 15.25 22.72 -7.97
CA HIS A 8 15.00 21.43 -8.64
C HIS A 8 16.31 20.66 -8.89
N PHE A 9 17.38 21.37 -9.25
CA PHE A 9 18.71 20.81 -9.40
C PHE A 9 19.26 20.29 -8.05
N ASN A 10 19.14 21.09 -7.00
CA ASN A 10 19.56 20.69 -5.66
C ASN A 10 18.81 19.46 -5.16
N ALA A 11 17.51 19.36 -5.43
CA ALA A 11 16.72 18.17 -5.10
C ALA A 11 17.22 16.93 -5.86
N ALA A 12 17.56 17.05 -7.14
CA ALA A 12 18.14 15.95 -7.92
C ALA A 12 19.50 15.51 -7.37
N ILE A 13 20.39 16.46 -7.03
CA ILE A 13 21.68 16.16 -6.39
C ILE A 13 21.49 15.48 -5.04
N HIS A 14 20.48 15.87 -4.27
CA HIS A 14 20.17 15.22 -2.99
C HIS A 14 19.80 13.74 -3.18
N VAL A 15 18.97 13.43 -4.17
CA VAL A 15 18.64 12.04 -4.51
C VAL A 15 19.89 11.26 -4.93
N LEU A 16 20.75 11.84 -5.78
CA LEU A 16 21.99 11.19 -6.20
C LEU A 16 22.95 10.93 -5.03
N ARG A 17 23.07 11.86 -4.09
CA ARG A 17 23.86 11.67 -2.87
C ARG A 17 23.32 10.55 -2.01
N TYR A 18 21.98 10.45 -1.86
CA TYR A 18 21.33 9.35 -1.15
C TYR A 18 21.65 8.00 -1.82
N LEU A 19 21.48 7.89 -3.12
CA LEU A 19 21.80 6.65 -3.84
C LEU A 19 23.28 6.29 -3.74
N LYS A 20 24.19 7.29 -3.79
CA LYS A 20 25.64 7.07 -3.65
C LYS A 20 26.03 6.62 -2.26
N SER A 21 25.28 6.99 -1.21
CA SER A 21 25.62 6.62 0.18
C SER A 21 25.40 5.11 0.44
N GLN A 22 24.53 4.45 -0.33
CA GLN A 22 24.22 3.02 -0.19
C GLN A 22 24.13 2.34 -1.56
N PRO A 23 25.23 2.23 -2.33
CA PRO A 23 25.21 1.75 -3.71
C PRO A 23 24.85 0.25 -3.83
N THR A 24 24.95 -0.50 -2.75
CA THR A 24 24.63 -1.93 -2.67
C THR A 24 23.18 -2.19 -2.23
N LEU A 25 22.42 -1.13 -1.89
CA LEU A 25 21.01 -1.29 -1.52
C LEU A 25 20.18 -1.59 -2.78
N GLY A 26 19.59 -2.75 -2.80
CA GLY A 26 18.76 -3.21 -3.93
C GLY A 26 17.64 -4.12 -3.46
N ILE A 27 16.85 -4.59 -4.42
CA ILE A 27 15.83 -5.61 -4.18
C ILE A 27 16.46 -6.97 -4.44
N LEU A 28 16.46 -7.82 -3.42
CA LEU A 28 16.85 -9.20 -3.57
C LEU A 28 15.67 -10.01 -4.11
N LEU A 29 15.82 -10.59 -5.31
CA LEU A 29 14.90 -11.60 -5.83
C LEU A 29 15.43 -12.96 -5.41
N ASN A 30 14.68 -13.66 -4.57
CA ASN A 30 15.03 -14.98 -4.09
C ASN A 30 14.46 -16.04 -5.05
N ASN A 31 15.20 -17.12 -5.28
CA ASN A 31 14.73 -18.30 -6.00
C ASN A 31 13.97 -19.25 -5.04
N ASP A 32 12.90 -18.74 -4.41
CA ASP A 32 12.03 -19.52 -3.55
C ASP A 32 11.02 -20.26 -4.43
N PRO A 33 10.87 -21.58 -4.31
CA PRO A 33 9.86 -22.34 -5.04
C PRO A 33 8.43 -21.97 -4.62
N SER A 34 8.24 -21.32 -3.46
CA SER A 34 6.94 -20.85 -3.02
C SER A 34 6.51 -19.62 -3.81
N LEU A 35 5.47 -19.77 -4.62
CA LEU A 35 4.84 -18.68 -5.37
C LEU A 35 3.67 -18.05 -4.60
N SER A 36 3.65 -18.17 -3.28
CA SER A 36 2.61 -17.57 -2.44
C SER A 36 2.73 -16.04 -2.40
N LEU A 37 1.59 -15.35 -2.53
CA LEU A 37 1.52 -13.90 -2.37
C LEU A 37 1.35 -13.54 -0.90
N LEU A 38 2.03 -12.48 -0.46
CA LEU A 38 1.86 -11.85 0.85
C LEU A 38 1.86 -10.34 0.68
N SER A 39 0.93 -9.65 1.33
CA SER A 39 0.79 -8.20 1.14
C SER A 39 0.58 -7.46 2.44
N TYR A 40 1.06 -6.21 2.49
CA TYR A 40 0.93 -5.30 3.62
C TYR A 40 0.45 -3.93 3.14
N CYS A 41 -0.41 -3.30 3.90
CA CYS A 41 -0.77 -1.90 3.70
C CYS A 41 -0.68 -1.11 5.00
N ASP A 42 -0.43 0.19 4.83
CA ASP A 42 -0.31 1.17 5.89
C ASP A 42 -0.70 2.55 5.36
N ALA A 43 -1.04 3.49 6.24
CA ALA A 43 -1.30 4.86 5.87
C ALA A 43 -0.80 5.86 6.92
N ASP A 44 0.13 6.70 6.54
CA ASP A 44 0.52 7.87 7.34
C ASP A 44 -0.61 8.91 7.33
N TRP A 45 -1.47 8.86 8.35
CA TRP A 45 -2.62 9.75 8.44
C TRP A 45 -2.20 11.21 8.59
N ALA A 46 -2.78 12.08 7.72
CA ALA A 46 -2.62 13.53 7.73
C ALA A 46 -1.12 13.98 7.74
N SER A 47 -0.23 13.15 7.21
CA SER A 47 1.24 13.36 7.26
C SER A 47 1.74 14.57 6.45
N CYS A 48 1.00 14.98 5.41
CA CYS A 48 1.39 16.16 4.63
C CYS A 48 1.11 17.46 5.40
N PRO A 49 2.13 18.24 5.82
CA PRO A 49 1.93 19.43 6.64
C PRO A 49 1.11 20.53 5.95
N HIS A 50 1.25 20.66 4.63
CA HIS A 50 0.57 21.70 3.86
C HIS A 50 -0.89 21.36 3.51
N THR A 51 -1.15 20.09 3.15
CA THR A 51 -2.46 19.70 2.64
C THR A 51 -3.24 18.80 3.60
N ARG A 52 -2.61 18.35 4.68
CA ARG A 52 -3.14 17.39 5.66
C ARG A 52 -3.66 16.09 5.00
N LYS A 53 -3.19 15.81 3.78
CA LYS A 53 -3.47 14.54 3.10
C LYS A 53 -2.59 13.43 3.64
N SER A 54 -3.16 12.25 3.77
CA SER A 54 -2.45 11.05 4.17
C SER A 54 -1.59 10.48 3.03
N VAL A 55 -0.61 9.68 3.38
CA VAL A 55 0.19 8.91 2.42
C VAL A 55 -0.21 7.44 2.53
N THR A 56 -0.56 6.84 1.41
CA THR A 56 -0.79 5.39 1.28
C THR A 56 0.53 4.68 1.05
N GLY A 57 0.81 3.65 1.84
CA GLY A 57 1.90 2.70 1.62
C GLY A 57 1.38 1.29 1.40
N TYR A 58 1.99 0.54 0.48
CA TYR A 58 1.81 -0.90 0.42
C TYR A 58 3.01 -1.61 -0.18
N VAL A 59 3.16 -2.88 0.14
CA VAL A 59 4.13 -3.80 -0.44
C VAL A 59 3.50 -5.15 -0.71
N ILE A 60 3.96 -5.81 -1.78
CA ILE A 60 3.54 -7.15 -2.18
C ILE A 60 4.78 -8.01 -2.40
N PHE A 61 4.79 -9.17 -1.80
CA PHE A 61 5.81 -10.20 -1.94
C PHE A 61 5.25 -11.38 -2.72
N LEU A 62 6.09 -12.00 -3.55
CA LEU A 62 5.90 -13.33 -4.13
C LEU A 62 6.98 -14.24 -3.52
N GLY A 63 6.55 -15.21 -2.71
CA GLY A 63 7.47 -15.89 -1.80
C GLY A 63 8.16 -14.87 -0.89
N GLN A 64 9.49 -14.84 -0.94
CA GLN A 64 10.31 -13.86 -0.19
C GLN A 64 10.74 -12.64 -1.02
N SER A 65 10.35 -12.58 -2.30
CA SER A 65 10.76 -11.52 -3.22
C SER A 65 9.77 -10.38 -3.23
N LEU A 66 10.24 -9.14 -3.02
CA LEU A 66 9.43 -7.93 -3.15
C LEU A 66 9.18 -7.65 -4.64
N ILE A 67 7.92 -7.75 -5.08
CA ILE A 67 7.56 -7.62 -6.51
C ILE A 67 6.79 -6.34 -6.85
N SER A 68 6.06 -5.76 -5.88
CA SER A 68 5.34 -4.49 -6.07
C SER A 68 5.31 -3.70 -4.77
N TRP A 69 5.42 -2.38 -4.89
CA TRP A 69 5.27 -1.45 -3.76
C TRP A 69 4.80 -0.09 -4.24
N LYS A 70 4.23 0.68 -3.32
CA LYS A 70 3.81 2.04 -3.61
C LYS A 70 3.83 2.87 -2.35
N SER A 71 4.30 4.12 -2.50
CA SER A 71 4.08 5.20 -1.54
C SER A 71 3.50 6.38 -2.30
N LYS A 72 2.24 6.76 -1.98
CA LYS A 72 1.56 7.83 -2.72
C LYS A 72 0.62 8.62 -1.82
N LYS A 73 0.71 9.95 -1.92
CA LYS A 73 -0.23 10.87 -1.28
C LYS A 73 -1.67 10.61 -1.76
N GLN A 74 -2.61 10.53 -0.82
CA GLN A 74 -4.04 10.38 -1.12
C GLN A 74 -4.59 11.65 -1.78
N GLN A 75 -5.56 11.49 -2.67
CA GLN A 75 -6.13 12.63 -3.40
C GLN A 75 -6.99 13.52 -2.51
N THR A 76 -7.65 12.95 -1.51
CA THR A 76 -8.55 13.64 -0.59
C THR A 76 -8.06 13.50 0.84
N VAL A 77 -8.41 14.44 1.71
CA VAL A 77 -8.16 14.38 3.15
C VAL A 77 -9.03 13.29 3.77
N SER A 78 -8.45 12.50 4.66
CA SER A 78 -9.18 11.51 5.48
C SER A 78 -9.49 12.10 6.85
N LEU A 79 -10.75 12.02 7.27
CA LEU A 79 -11.22 12.57 8.56
C LEU A 79 -10.78 11.73 9.77
N SER A 80 -10.26 10.52 9.54
CA SER A 80 -9.72 9.65 10.61
C SER A 80 -8.60 8.76 10.06
N SER A 81 -7.75 8.26 10.94
CA SER A 81 -6.73 7.27 10.59
C SER A 81 -7.35 6.01 10.01
N ALA A 82 -8.43 5.49 10.59
CA ALA A 82 -9.13 4.31 10.08
C ALA A 82 -9.58 4.46 8.61
N LYS A 83 -10.03 5.66 8.21
CA LYS A 83 -10.40 5.96 6.81
C LYS A 83 -9.18 6.04 5.90
N ALA A 84 -8.05 6.58 6.39
CA ALA A 84 -6.80 6.62 5.65
C ALA A 84 -6.27 5.19 5.39
N GLU A 85 -6.27 4.36 6.44
CA GLU A 85 -5.89 2.94 6.38
C GLU A 85 -6.79 2.17 5.42
N TYR A 86 -8.09 2.38 5.52
CA TYR A 86 -9.05 1.72 4.64
C TYR A 86 -8.82 2.06 3.16
N ARG A 87 -8.51 3.33 2.85
CA ARG A 87 -8.13 3.74 1.49
C ARG A 87 -6.84 3.11 1.01
N SER A 88 -5.88 2.91 1.90
CA SER A 88 -4.64 2.17 1.60
C SER A 88 -4.97 0.72 1.26
N MET A 89 -5.76 0.05 2.09
CA MET A 89 -6.26 -1.30 1.86
C MET A 89 -6.96 -1.43 0.50
N ARG A 90 -7.89 -0.54 0.19
CA ARG A 90 -8.61 -0.54 -1.10
C ARG A 90 -7.66 -0.46 -2.31
N ARG A 91 -6.62 0.37 -2.23
CA ARG A 91 -5.62 0.50 -3.30
C ARG A 91 -4.80 -0.77 -3.46
N LEU A 92 -4.38 -1.37 -2.35
CA LEU A 92 -3.69 -2.66 -2.37
C LEU A 92 -4.59 -3.75 -2.97
N VAL A 93 -5.85 -3.84 -2.58
CA VAL A 93 -6.80 -4.84 -3.13
C VAL A 93 -6.97 -4.68 -4.65
N ALA A 94 -6.98 -3.46 -5.17
CA ALA A 94 -7.03 -3.22 -6.62
C ALA A 94 -5.76 -3.74 -7.33
N GLU A 95 -4.59 -3.54 -6.72
CA GLU A 95 -3.33 -4.07 -7.25
C GLU A 95 -3.30 -5.60 -7.21
N LEU A 96 -3.75 -6.20 -6.09
CA LEU A 96 -3.82 -7.66 -5.95
C LEU A 96 -4.77 -8.28 -6.96
N ALA A 97 -5.90 -7.65 -7.24
CA ALA A 97 -6.85 -8.14 -8.24
C ALA A 97 -6.27 -8.10 -9.67
N TRP A 98 -5.44 -7.11 -9.98
CA TRP A 98 -4.73 -7.06 -11.24
C TRP A 98 -3.61 -8.10 -11.29
N LEU A 99 -2.78 -8.17 -10.24
CA LEU A 99 -1.65 -9.08 -10.16
C LEU A 99 -2.08 -10.55 -10.17
N SER A 100 -3.19 -10.89 -9.50
CA SER A 100 -3.75 -12.24 -9.51
C SER A 100 -4.13 -12.67 -10.93
N ARG A 101 -4.75 -11.79 -11.72
CA ARG A 101 -5.05 -12.07 -13.14
C ARG A 101 -3.80 -12.29 -13.97
N LEU A 102 -2.80 -11.40 -13.80
CA LEU A 102 -1.52 -11.51 -14.50
C LEU A 102 -0.81 -12.84 -14.19
N LEU A 103 -0.75 -13.22 -12.90
CA LEU A 103 -0.12 -14.47 -12.49
C LEU A 103 -0.87 -15.70 -13.01
N HIS A 104 -2.19 -15.63 -13.04
CA HIS A 104 -3.01 -16.70 -13.64
C HIS A 104 -2.74 -16.85 -15.15
N GLU A 105 -2.59 -15.75 -15.90
CA GLU A 105 -2.17 -15.79 -17.31
C GLU A 105 -0.75 -16.38 -17.50
N LEU A 106 0.11 -16.24 -16.49
CA LEU A 106 1.44 -16.85 -16.43
C LEU A 106 1.43 -18.29 -15.87
N THR A 107 0.26 -18.91 -15.76
CA THR A 107 0.07 -20.28 -15.26
C THR A 107 0.49 -20.50 -13.80
N VAL A 108 0.54 -19.43 -13.00
CA VAL A 108 0.72 -19.53 -11.54
C VAL A 108 -0.66 -19.69 -10.90
N GLU A 109 -0.95 -20.89 -10.44
CA GLU A 109 -2.21 -21.26 -9.79
C GLU A 109 -2.05 -21.23 -8.25
N ASP A 110 -3.16 -21.40 -7.53
CA ASP A 110 -3.24 -21.57 -6.07
C ASP A 110 -2.65 -20.39 -5.24
N ILE A 111 -2.73 -19.17 -5.78
CA ILE A 111 -2.25 -17.94 -5.08
C ILE A 111 -3.31 -17.32 -4.16
N THR A 112 -4.54 -17.81 -4.17
CA THR A 112 -5.66 -17.27 -3.37
C THR A 112 -6.07 -18.21 -2.25
N PRO A 113 -6.58 -17.71 -1.10
CA PRO A 113 -6.74 -16.29 -0.76
C PRO A 113 -5.41 -15.63 -0.39
N ILE A 114 -5.19 -14.41 -0.91
CA ILE A 114 -3.97 -13.65 -0.67
C ILE A 114 -4.04 -13.00 0.73
N PRO A 115 -3.11 -13.27 1.66
CA PRO A 115 -3.06 -12.62 2.96
C PRO A 115 -2.75 -11.13 2.80
N LEU A 116 -3.69 -10.28 3.24
CA LEU A 116 -3.55 -8.84 3.34
C LEU A 116 -3.38 -8.47 4.81
N LYS A 117 -2.19 -8.03 5.17
CA LYS A 117 -1.85 -7.62 6.52
C LYS A 117 -2.02 -6.11 6.69
N CYS A 118 -2.80 -5.73 7.72
CA CYS A 118 -3.06 -4.35 8.11
C CYS A 118 -2.99 -4.27 9.64
N ASP A 119 -2.43 -3.21 10.19
CA ASP A 119 -2.32 -2.99 11.63
C ASP A 119 -3.53 -2.25 12.23
N SER A 120 -4.41 -1.72 11.38
CA SER A 120 -5.62 -1.02 11.81
C SER A 120 -6.79 -1.98 12.00
N GLN A 121 -7.07 -2.33 13.25
CA GLN A 121 -8.26 -3.11 13.62
C GLN A 121 -9.56 -2.45 13.14
N ALA A 122 -9.63 -1.12 13.21
CA ALA A 122 -10.79 -0.36 12.75
C ALA A 122 -10.99 -0.48 11.23
N ALA A 123 -9.92 -0.43 10.43
CA ALA A 123 -10.01 -0.63 8.98
C ALA A 123 -10.47 -2.06 8.64
N ILE A 124 -9.95 -3.07 9.33
CA ILE A 124 -10.37 -4.47 9.17
C ILE A 124 -11.85 -4.64 9.55
N TYR A 125 -12.28 -4.00 10.64
CA TYR A 125 -13.69 -4.02 11.06
C TYR A 125 -14.60 -3.41 9.99
N ILE A 126 -14.25 -2.25 9.44
CA ILE A 126 -14.99 -1.60 8.34
C ILE A 126 -15.09 -2.54 7.12
N ALA A 127 -13.98 -3.23 6.78
CA ALA A 127 -13.95 -4.16 5.66
C ALA A 127 -14.87 -5.37 5.86
N LYS A 128 -14.95 -5.91 7.08
CA LYS A 128 -15.74 -7.12 7.40
C LYS A 128 -17.21 -6.84 7.70
N ASN A 129 -17.55 -5.60 8.10
CA ASN A 129 -18.92 -5.30 8.53
C ASN A 129 -19.82 -4.88 7.36
N PRO A 130 -20.85 -5.66 6.98
CA PRO A 130 -21.76 -5.33 5.89
C PRO A 130 -22.68 -4.15 6.19
N VAL A 131 -22.93 -3.85 7.46
CA VAL A 131 -23.88 -2.81 7.92
C VAL A 131 -23.20 -1.45 8.08
N TYR A 132 -21.88 -1.36 7.88
CA TYR A 132 -21.17 -0.09 7.97
C TYR A 132 -21.52 0.80 6.78
N HIS A 133 -22.51 1.67 6.98
CA HIS A 133 -22.88 2.73 6.05
C HIS A 133 -22.17 4.04 6.46
N ASP A 134 -21.12 4.42 5.76
CA ASP A 134 -20.60 5.77 5.88
C ASP A 134 -21.51 6.70 5.06
N ARG A 135 -21.87 7.85 5.63
CA ARG A 135 -22.72 8.87 4.97
C ARG A 135 -22.08 9.50 3.73
N THR A 136 -20.87 9.09 3.36
CA THR A 136 -20.16 9.61 2.19
C THR A 136 -20.11 8.54 1.09
N LYS A 137 -20.79 8.80 -0.04
CA LYS A 137 -20.86 7.90 -1.21
C LYS A 137 -19.51 7.35 -1.70
N HIS A 138 -18.43 8.12 -1.56
CA HIS A 138 -17.10 7.69 -2.00
C HIS A 138 -16.50 6.55 -1.15
N ILE A 139 -16.77 6.56 0.15
CA ILE A 139 -16.30 5.48 1.04
C ILE A 139 -17.18 4.25 0.88
N GLU A 140 -18.45 4.42 0.63
CA GLU A 140 -19.38 3.32 0.35
C GLU A 140 -18.92 2.49 -0.85
N LEU A 141 -18.54 3.13 -1.96
CA LEU A 141 -17.98 2.44 -3.14
C LEU A 141 -16.68 1.69 -2.83
N ASP A 142 -15.78 2.33 -2.08
CA ASP A 142 -14.54 1.69 -1.65
C ASP A 142 -14.82 0.47 -0.74
N CYS A 143 -15.81 0.58 0.16
CA CYS A 143 -16.24 -0.49 1.04
C CYS A 143 -16.82 -1.67 0.26
N HIS A 144 -17.67 -1.40 -0.72
CA HIS A 144 -18.26 -2.43 -1.55
C HIS A 144 -17.18 -3.23 -2.30
N PHE A 145 -16.21 -2.54 -2.90
CA PHE A 145 -15.15 -3.18 -3.68
C PHE A 145 -14.29 -4.13 -2.83
N VAL A 146 -13.82 -3.69 -1.66
CA VAL A 146 -12.98 -4.53 -0.78
C VAL A 146 -13.77 -5.74 -0.27
N ARG A 147 -15.03 -5.54 0.13
CA ARG A 147 -15.91 -6.64 0.58
C ARG A 147 -16.17 -7.65 -0.53
N GLN A 148 -16.44 -7.17 -1.73
CA GLN A 148 -16.63 -8.04 -2.88
C GLN A 148 -15.41 -8.96 -3.07
N LYS A 149 -14.19 -8.42 -3.03
CA LYS A 149 -12.96 -9.20 -3.19
C LYS A 149 -12.68 -10.15 -2.02
N LEU A 150 -13.12 -9.79 -0.81
CA LEU A 150 -13.10 -10.67 0.35
C LEU A 150 -14.10 -11.85 0.19
N MET A 151 -15.32 -11.57 -0.28
CA MET A 151 -16.34 -12.58 -0.51
C MET A 151 -16.01 -13.51 -1.69
N GLU A 152 -15.37 -12.99 -2.73
CA GLU A 152 -14.83 -13.77 -3.88
C GLU A 152 -13.67 -14.69 -3.47
N GLY A 153 -13.14 -14.58 -2.23
CA GLY A 153 -12.00 -15.37 -1.76
C GLY A 153 -10.65 -14.92 -2.36
N LEU A 154 -10.60 -13.76 -2.99
CA LEU A 154 -9.34 -13.24 -3.53
C LEU A 154 -8.34 -12.89 -2.41
N ILE A 155 -8.83 -12.30 -1.32
CA ILE A 155 -8.02 -11.84 -0.19
C ILE A 155 -8.51 -12.42 1.13
N SER A 156 -7.59 -12.53 2.09
CA SER A 156 -7.89 -12.78 3.51
C SER A 156 -7.31 -11.65 4.35
N LEU A 157 -8.12 -11.08 5.27
CA LEU A 157 -7.67 -9.98 6.13
C LEU A 157 -7.04 -10.51 7.41
N VAL A 158 -5.79 -10.15 7.63
CA VAL A 158 -4.98 -10.57 8.78
C VAL A 158 -4.51 -9.35 9.55
N MET A 159 -4.70 -9.35 10.86
CA MET A 159 -4.13 -8.32 11.73
C MET A 159 -2.61 -8.49 11.79
N SER A 160 -1.86 -7.45 11.49
CA SER A 160 -0.41 -7.42 11.70
C SER A 160 -0.06 -6.70 13.00
N ALA A 161 1.00 -7.16 13.67
CA ALA A 161 1.60 -6.32 14.70
C ALA A 161 2.19 -5.05 14.05
N PRO A 162 2.16 -3.88 14.72
CA PRO A 162 2.70 -2.63 14.17
C PRO A 162 4.22 -2.76 14.03
N ARG A 163 4.71 -3.26 12.89
CA ARG A 163 6.15 -3.49 12.63
C ARG A 163 6.70 -2.76 11.41
N PHE A 164 5.87 -2.12 10.61
CA PHE A 164 6.32 -1.30 9.49
C PHE A 164 5.84 0.14 9.68
N SER A 165 6.40 0.84 10.67
CA SER A 165 6.46 2.28 10.52
C SER A 165 7.46 2.55 9.39
N TRP A 166 6.96 2.95 8.23
CA TRP A 166 7.78 3.64 7.23
C TRP A 166 8.22 4.95 7.91
N GLN A 167 9.31 4.89 8.68
CA GLN A 167 9.94 6.12 9.09
C GLN A 167 10.40 6.80 7.79
N THR A 168 9.53 7.65 7.26
CA THR A 168 10.02 8.81 6.53
C THR A 168 10.85 9.56 7.55
N SER A 169 12.14 9.19 7.63
CA SER A 169 13.12 10.00 8.33
C SER A 169 12.88 11.42 7.83
N SER A 170 12.32 12.24 8.71
CA SER A 170 12.16 13.65 8.51
C SER A 170 13.50 14.18 8.05
N LEU A 171 13.61 14.46 6.76
CA LEU A 171 14.65 15.31 6.22
C LEU A 171 14.33 16.74 6.67
N SER A 172 14.45 16.96 7.99
CA SER A 172 14.63 18.28 8.56
C SER A 172 16.13 18.55 8.49
N HIS A 173 16.53 19.29 7.48
CA HIS A 173 17.52 20.41 7.50
C HIS A 173 17.68 20.91 6.06
#